data_7ce9eb3dfc1eaa1d8fb1b91f9aec381a
#
_entry.id   7ce9eb3dfc1eaa1d8fb1b91f9aec381a
#
_cell.length_a   1.000
_cell.length_b   1.000
_cell.length_c   1.000
_cell.angle_alpha   90.00
_cell.angle_beta   90.00
_cell.angle_gamma   90.00
#
_symmetry.space_group_name_H-M   'P 1'
#
loop_
_entity.id
_entity.type
_entity.pdbx_description
1 polymer ?
#
loop_
_entity_poly.entity_id
_entity_poly.type
_entity_poly.pdbx_seq_one_letter_code
_entity_poly.pdbx_strand_id
1 'polypeptide(L)'
;MNVTIKTPEEQDKMRIAGRLAADVLDMIGEYVKPGVTTGELDQICHDYITGTQDAIPAPLNYRGFPKSICTSVNHVVCHGIPGERKLKSGDAVNIDITVIKDGFHGDTSRMFFVGKPAIQAERLSQVAFESMWLGIRQMAPGKFLGDIGEAIQKNVEKQRFSVVREYCGHGIGRVFHEDPQVLHYGRAGTGLELRAGMTMTVEPMVNAGKRHVRLLPDGWTVVTKDHKLSAQWEHTVLVTDSGFEVLTLGAADR
;
A
#
# COMPACT_ATOMS: atom_id res chain seq x y z
N MET A 1 17.77 -13.89 6.67
CA MET A 1 17.06 -13.09 5.67
C MET A 1 17.33 -13.71 4.31
N ASN A 2 16.33 -14.17 3.62
CA ASN A 2 16.47 -14.78 2.29
C ASN A 2 15.80 -13.88 1.24
N VAL A 3 16.53 -12.86 0.80
CA VAL A 3 16.03 -11.87 -0.17
C VAL A 3 16.22 -12.40 -1.58
N THR A 4 15.16 -12.47 -2.34
CA THR A 4 15.19 -12.92 -3.74
C THR A 4 15.58 -11.77 -4.68
N ILE A 5 16.48 -12.07 -5.61
CA ILE A 5 16.83 -11.17 -6.71
C ILE A 5 16.08 -11.67 -7.95
N LYS A 6 15.22 -10.83 -8.50
CA LYS A 6 14.39 -11.18 -9.66
C LYS A 6 15.22 -11.15 -10.95
N THR A 7 15.13 -12.22 -11.73
CA THR A 7 15.70 -12.25 -13.08
C THR A 7 15.00 -11.25 -14.00
N PRO A 8 15.55 -10.87 -15.15
CA PRO A 8 14.87 -9.98 -16.10
C PRO A 8 13.46 -10.47 -16.47
N GLU A 9 13.28 -11.77 -16.71
CA GLU A 9 11.99 -12.37 -17.04
C GLU A 9 11.00 -12.30 -15.86
N GLU A 10 11.48 -12.43 -14.63
CA GLU A 10 10.67 -12.27 -13.43
C GLU A 10 10.29 -10.81 -13.21
N GLN A 11 11.20 -9.87 -13.49
CA GLN A 11 10.91 -8.44 -13.44
C GLN A 11 9.81 -8.05 -14.43
N ASP A 12 9.80 -8.64 -15.65
CA ASP A 12 8.74 -8.39 -16.63
C ASP A 12 7.38 -8.90 -16.13
N LYS A 13 7.34 -10.06 -15.48
CA LYS A 13 6.11 -10.55 -14.84
C LYS A 13 5.65 -9.66 -13.69
N MET A 14 6.59 -9.14 -12.89
CA MET A 14 6.28 -8.16 -11.85
C MET A 14 5.70 -6.85 -12.43
N ARG A 15 6.21 -6.36 -13.57
CA ARG A 15 5.66 -5.20 -14.29
C ARG A 15 4.22 -5.44 -14.72
N ILE A 16 3.93 -6.65 -15.24
CA ILE A 16 2.56 -7.02 -15.64
C ILE A 16 1.64 -7.03 -14.41
N ALA A 17 2.00 -7.75 -13.35
CA ALA A 17 1.18 -7.83 -12.14
C ALA A 17 0.97 -6.46 -11.49
N GLY A 18 2.02 -5.63 -11.42
CA GLY A 18 1.95 -4.28 -10.89
C GLY A 18 1.05 -3.36 -11.71
N ARG A 19 1.12 -3.44 -13.05
CA ARG A 19 0.22 -2.70 -13.93
C ARG A 19 -1.23 -3.10 -13.71
N LEU A 20 -1.52 -4.38 -13.63
CA LEU A 20 -2.88 -4.88 -13.39
C LEU A 20 -3.43 -4.39 -12.06
N ALA A 21 -2.63 -4.37 -10.98
CA ALA A 21 -3.06 -3.82 -9.69
C ALA A 21 -3.37 -2.32 -9.77
N ALA A 22 -2.53 -1.53 -10.45
CA ALA A 22 -2.77 -0.11 -10.67
C ALA A 22 -4.05 0.17 -11.48
N ASP A 23 -4.30 -0.63 -12.52
CA ASP A 23 -5.50 -0.51 -13.36
C ASP A 23 -6.79 -0.77 -12.54
N VAL A 24 -6.75 -1.66 -11.52
CA VAL A 24 -7.89 -1.85 -10.59
C VAL A 24 -8.14 -0.58 -9.78
N LEU A 25 -7.08 0.09 -9.26
CA LEU A 25 -7.23 1.34 -8.51
C LEU A 25 -7.77 2.48 -9.39
N ASP A 26 -7.35 2.56 -10.63
CA ASP A 26 -7.87 3.55 -11.58
C ASP A 26 -9.36 3.30 -11.87
N MET A 27 -9.74 2.04 -12.12
CA MET A 27 -11.14 1.64 -12.37
C MET A 27 -12.04 1.90 -11.16
N ILE A 28 -11.64 1.47 -9.95
CA ILE A 28 -12.52 1.51 -8.78
C ILE A 28 -12.80 2.92 -8.29
N GLY A 29 -11.95 3.89 -8.61
CA GLY A 29 -12.11 5.28 -8.22
C GLY A 29 -13.46 5.88 -8.64
N GLU A 30 -14.00 5.46 -9.77
CA GLU A 30 -15.30 5.92 -10.27
C GLU A 30 -16.49 5.45 -9.41
N TYR A 31 -16.31 4.41 -8.61
CA TYR A 31 -17.33 3.79 -7.76
C TYR A 31 -17.27 4.28 -6.30
N VAL A 32 -16.24 5.02 -5.91
CA VAL A 32 -16.09 5.53 -4.54
C VAL A 32 -17.00 6.73 -4.33
N LYS A 33 -18.28 6.45 -3.97
CA LYS A 33 -19.35 7.46 -3.86
C LYS A 33 -20.13 7.27 -2.56
N PRO A 34 -20.83 8.34 -2.07
CA PRO A 34 -21.70 8.20 -0.91
C PRO A 34 -22.78 7.16 -1.14
N GLY A 35 -23.00 6.30 -0.16
CA GLY A 35 -24.02 5.25 -0.17
C GLY A 35 -23.54 3.89 -0.66
N VAL A 36 -22.43 3.82 -1.41
CA VAL A 36 -21.81 2.54 -1.80
C VAL A 36 -21.21 1.87 -0.56
N THR A 37 -21.39 0.57 -0.44
CA THR A 37 -20.78 -0.22 0.63
C THR A 37 -19.35 -0.62 0.27
N THR A 38 -18.52 -0.85 1.26
CA THR A 38 -17.16 -1.39 1.02
C THR A 38 -17.21 -2.81 0.44
N GLY A 39 -18.26 -3.58 0.73
CA GLY A 39 -18.51 -4.89 0.12
C GLY A 39 -18.86 -4.82 -1.37
N GLU A 40 -19.60 -3.80 -1.81
CA GLU A 40 -19.84 -3.55 -3.25
C GLU A 40 -18.55 -3.21 -3.97
N LEU A 41 -17.67 -2.39 -3.37
CA LEU A 41 -16.35 -2.10 -3.94
C LEU A 41 -15.50 -3.38 -4.06
N ASP A 42 -15.51 -4.25 -3.06
CA ASP A 42 -14.83 -5.55 -3.10
C ASP A 42 -15.32 -6.42 -4.27
N GLN A 43 -16.66 -6.51 -4.45
CA GLN A 43 -17.25 -7.30 -5.53
C GLN A 43 -16.85 -6.76 -6.90
N ILE A 44 -16.91 -5.43 -7.11
CA ILE A 44 -16.52 -4.78 -8.36
C ILE A 44 -15.04 -5.08 -8.68
N CYS A 45 -14.15 -4.94 -7.69
CA CYS A 45 -12.73 -5.27 -7.87
C CYS A 45 -12.52 -6.76 -8.15
N HIS A 46 -13.22 -7.64 -7.42
CA HIS A 46 -13.16 -9.08 -7.64
C HIS A 46 -13.52 -9.45 -9.08
N ASP A 47 -14.65 -8.95 -9.57
CA ASP A 47 -15.15 -9.24 -10.91
C ASP A 47 -14.22 -8.68 -12.00
N TYR A 48 -13.63 -7.50 -11.78
CA TYR A 48 -12.67 -6.91 -12.69
C TYR A 48 -11.36 -7.71 -12.75
N ILE A 49 -10.80 -8.08 -11.59
CA ILE A 49 -9.55 -8.87 -11.51
C ILE A 49 -9.74 -10.24 -12.15
N THR A 50 -10.84 -10.95 -11.81
CA THR A 50 -11.04 -12.33 -12.28
C THR A 50 -11.60 -12.39 -13.70
N GLY A 51 -12.55 -11.54 -14.06
CA GLY A 51 -13.24 -11.58 -15.34
C GLY A 51 -12.56 -10.78 -16.44
N THR A 52 -12.03 -9.57 -16.14
CA THR A 52 -11.44 -8.69 -17.16
C THR A 52 -9.93 -8.92 -17.29
N GLN A 53 -9.21 -9.06 -16.17
CA GLN A 53 -7.77 -9.21 -16.18
C GLN A 53 -7.30 -10.67 -16.27
N ASP A 54 -8.21 -11.63 -16.11
CA ASP A 54 -7.87 -13.07 -15.99
C ASP A 54 -6.70 -13.26 -15.00
N ALA A 55 -6.90 -12.72 -13.80
CA ALA A 55 -5.92 -12.68 -12.72
C ALA A 55 -6.56 -13.12 -11.39
N ILE A 56 -5.77 -13.21 -10.34
CA ILE A 56 -6.23 -13.69 -9.03
C ILE A 56 -6.08 -12.56 -8.02
N PRO A 57 -7.15 -12.21 -7.23
CA PRO A 57 -7.03 -11.30 -6.11
C PRO A 57 -6.27 -12.00 -4.97
N ALA A 58 -5.05 -11.53 -4.69
CA ALA A 58 -4.14 -12.18 -3.74
C ALA A 58 -4.65 -12.21 -2.29
N PRO A 59 -5.38 -11.18 -1.79
CA PRO A 59 -5.87 -11.20 -0.41
C PRO A 59 -6.88 -12.30 -0.14
N LEU A 60 -7.69 -12.70 -1.13
CA LEU A 60 -8.76 -13.69 -0.94
C LEU A 60 -8.22 -15.04 -0.46
N ASN A 61 -8.64 -15.45 0.72
CA ASN A 61 -8.19 -16.65 1.43
C ASN A 61 -6.71 -16.63 1.90
N TYR A 62 -5.99 -15.52 1.70
CA TYR A 62 -4.64 -15.39 2.23
C TYR A 62 -4.68 -15.40 3.76
N ARG A 63 -4.12 -16.45 4.37
CA ARG A 63 -4.15 -16.69 5.83
C ARG A 63 -5.54 -16.52 6.46
N GLY A 64 -6.59 -16.83 5.69
CA GLY A 64 -7.99 -16.72 6.13
C GLY A 64 -8.64 -15.35 5.94
N PHE A 65 -8.02 -14.39 5.24
CA PHE A 65 -8.66 -13.13 4.88
C PHE A 65 -9.85 -13.39 3.93
N PRO A 66 -11.06 -12.87 4.20
CA PRO A 66 -12.28 -13.35 3.54
C PRO A 66 -12.66 -12.59 2.27
N LYS A 67 -11.85 -11.61 1.83
CA LYS A 67 -12.20 -10.65 0.77
C LYS A 67 -11.09 -10.51 -0.26
N SER A 68 -11.40 -9.90 -1.40
CA SER A 68 -10.49 -9.77 -2.54
C SER A 68 -9.59 -8.54 -2.46
N ILE A 69 -10.01 -7.53 -1.70
CA ILE A 69 -9.29 -6.28 -1.46
C ILE A 69 -9.36 -5.89 0.01
N CYS A 70 -8.53 -4.93 0.45
CA CYS A 70 -8.75 -4.28 1.73
C CYS A 70 -9.37 -2.88 1.54
N THR A 71 -10.24 -2.48 2.49
CA THR A 71 -10.84 -1.14 2.52
C THR A 71 -10.72 -0.54 3.91
N SER A 72 -9.87 0.47 4.06
CA SER A 72 -9.53 1.06 5.36
C SER A 72 -10.09 2.49 5.43
N VAL A 73 -11.17 2.68 6.19
CA VAL A 73 -11.94 3.93 6.22
C VAL A 73 -11.61 4.75 7.47
N ASN A 74 -11.23 6.02 7.28
CA ASN A 74 -10.98 7.04 8.31
C ASN A 74 -9.88 6.63 9.31
N HIS A 75 -10.24 6.08 10.47
CA HIS A 75 -9.33 5.67 11.54
C HIS A 75 -8.86 4.22 11.40
N VAL A 76 -9.32 3.49 10.39
CA VAL A 76 -8.76 2.19 10.03
C VAL A 76 -7.41 2.43 9.33
N VAL A 77 -6.38 1.79 9.83
CA VAL A 77 -4.99 1.96 9.40
C VAL A 77 -4.70 1.12 8.18
N CYS A 78 -5.00 -0.18 8.26
CA CYS A 78 -4.83 -1.17 7.19
C CYS A 78 -5.70 -2.40 7.43
N HIS A 79 -5.76 -3.29 6.43
CA HIS A 79 -6.45 -4.59 6.44
C HIS A 79 -7.93 -4.51 6.82
N GLY A 80 -8.59 -3.39 6.57
CA GLY A 80 -10.04 -3.27 6.78
C GLY A 80 -10.80 -4.27 5.89
N ILE A 81 -11.65 -5.11 6.51
CA ILE A 81 -12.43 -6.12 5.78
C ILE A 81 -13.63 -5.45 5.10
N PRO A 82 -13.77 -5.51 3.77
CA PRO A 82 -14.97 -5.05 3.07
C PRO A 82 -16.26 -5.70 3.58
N GLY A 83 -17.33 -4.91 3.72
CA GLY A 83 -18.61 -5.39 4.26
C GLY A 83 -19.75 -4.36 4.07
N GLU A 84 -20.73 -4.40 4.96
CA GLU A 84 -21.98 -3.61 4.90
C GLU A 84 -21.79 -2.11 5.19
N ARG A 85 -20.58 -1.66 5.50
CA ARG A 85 -20.32 -0.25 5.77
C ARG A 85 -20.55 0.59 4.53
N LYS A 86 -21.57 1.47 4.57
CA LYS A 86 -21.83 2.48 3.55
C LYS A 86 -20.88 3.65 3.70
N LEU A 87 -20.25 4.03 2.61
CA LEU A 87 -19.42 5.24 2.53
C LEU A 87 -20.31 6.49 2.66
N LYS A 88 -19.79 7.49 3.36
CA LYS A 88 -20.47 8.78 3.61
C LYS A 88 -19.64 9.92 3.05
N SER A 89 -20.30 11.00 2.62
CA SER A 89 -19.61 12.22 2.23
C SER A 89 -18.68 12.69 3.35
N GLY A 90 -17.42 12.96 3.02
CA GLY A 90 -16.36 13.30 3.96
C GLY A 90 -15.49 12.12 4.41
N ASP A 91 -15.87 10.87 4.13
CA ASP A 91 -15.01 9.72 4.42
C ASP A 91 -13.73 9.77 3.55
N ALA A 92 -12.61 9.40 4.16
CA ALA A 92 -11.36 9.06 3.49
C ALA A 92 -11.20 7.53 3.55
N VAL A 93 -10.96 6.88 2.42
CA VAL A 93 -10.82 5.43 2.33
C VAL A 93 -9.53 5.07 1.58
N ASN A 94 -8.71 4.22 2.20
CA ASN A 94 -7.65 3.52 1.49
C ASN A 94 -8.25 2.26 0.88
N ILE A 95 -7.99 2.05 -0.41
CA ILE A 95 -8.26 0.80 -1.12
C ILE A 95 -6.92 0.20 -1.49
N ASP A 96 -6.73 -1.05 -1.09
CA ASP A 96 -5.49 -1.79 -1.21
C ASP A 96 -5.73 -3.04 -2.06
N ILE A 97 -4.95 -3.14 -3.14
CA ILE A 97 -5.12 -4.10 -4.24
C ILE A 97 -3.84 -4.90 -4.41
N THR A 98 -3.95 -6.21 -4.28
CA THR A 98 -2.89 -7.12 -4.70
C THR A 98 -3.41 -8.10 -5.74
N VAL A 99 -2.74 -8.16 -6.89
CA VAL A 99 -3.10 -9.04 -8.01
C VAL A 99 -1.99 -10.06 -8.22
N ILE A 100 -2.37 -11.32 -8.48
CA ILE A 100 -1.46 -12.37 -8.93
C ILE A 100 -1.67 -12.60 -10.43
N LYS A 101 -0.60 -12.45 -11.22
CA LYS A 101 -0.57 -12.82 -12.64
C LYS A 101 0.68 -13.64 -12.93
N ASP A 102 0.52 -14.77 -13.59
CA ASP A 102 1.62 -15.69 -13.95
C ASP A 102 2.53 -16.08 -12.76
N GLY A 103 1.91 -16.20 -11.57
CA GLY A 103 2.59 -16.57 -10.33
C GLY A 103 3.39 -15.44 -9.66
N PHE A 104 3.20 -14.17 -10.06
CA PHE A 104 3.82 -12.99 -9.45
C PHE A 104 2.79 -12.02 -8.92
N HIS A 105 3.11 -11.32 -7.83
CA HIS A 105 2.26 -10.38 -7.15
C HIS A 105 2.59 -8.93 -7.56
N GLY A 106 1.55 -8.12 -7.74
CA GLY A 106 1.66 -6.66 -7.82
C GLY A 106 0.76 -6.06 -6.76
N ASP A 107 1.31 -5.19 -5.93
CA ASP A 107 0.69 -4.68 -4.71
C ASP A 107 0.75 -3.16 -4.67
N THR A 108 -0.39 -2.51 -4.43
CA THR A 108 -0.48 -1.05 -4.40
C THR A 108 -1.76 -0.58 -3.71
N SER A 109 -1.68 0.54 -3.00
CA SER A 109 -2.84 1.14 -2.39
C SER A 109 -2.93 2.65 -2.62
N ARG A 110 -4.17 3.16 -2.59
CA ARG A 110 -4.45 4.57 -2.83
C ARG A 110 -5.54 5.10 -1.89
N MET A 111 -5.39 6.37 -1.49
CA MET A 111 -6.44 7.10 -0.78
C MET A 111 -7.46 7.67 -1.74
N PHE A 112 -8.73 7.49 -1.41
CA PHE A 112 -9.88 8.09 -2.08
C PHE A 112 -10.68 8.93 -1.10
N PHE A 113 -11.33 9.98 -1.61
CA PHE A 113 -12.22 10.82 -0.81
C PHE A 113 -13.66 10.69 -1.31
N VAL A 114 -14.58 10.50 -0.39
CA VAL A 114 -16.01 10.39 -0.69
C VAL A 114 -16.64 11.77 -0.62
N GLY A 115 -16.88 12.38 -1.77
CA GLY A 115 -17.34 13.77 -1.84
C GLY A 115 -16.24 14.73 -1.37
N LYS A 116 -16.61 15.78 -0.63
CA LYS A 116 -15.67 16.80 -0.15
C LYS A 116 -15.03 16.35 1.18
N PRO A 117 -13.72 16.10 1.23
CA PRO A 117 -13.04 15.71 2.46
C PRO A 117 -12.86 16.89 3.43
N ALA A 118 -12.56 16.56 4.69
CA ALA A 118 -12.06 17.54 5.64
C ALA A 118 -10.61 17.93 5.28
N ILE A 119 -10.23 19.19 5.49
CA ILE A 119 -8.87 19.71 5.22
C ILE A 119 -7.79 18.85 5.90
N GLN A 120 -8.06 18.34 7.10
CA GLN A 120 -7.11 17.47 7.81
C GLN A 120 -6.92 16.13 7.08
N ALA A 121 -7.97 15.57 6.48
CA ALA A 121 -7.88 14.31 5.73
C ALA A 121 -7.08 14.49 4.44
N GLU A 122 -7.32 15.56 3.70
CA GLU A 122 -6.53 15.90 2.50
C GLU A 122 -5.06 16.08 2.85
N ARG A 123 -4.75 16.89 3.88
CA ARG A 123 -3.38 17.13 4.32
C ARG A 123 -2.68 15.85 4.76
N LEU A 124 -3.36 14.98 5.51
CA LEU A 124 -2.82 13.70 5.97
C LEU A 124 -2.48 12.79 4.79
N SER A 125 -3.41 12.65 3.85
CA SER A 125 -3.22 11.87 2.62
C SER A 125 -2.05 12.40 1.79
N GLN A 126 -1.98 13.71 1.60
CA GLN A 126 -0.90 14.36 0.86
C GLN A 126 0.48 14.08 1.51
N VAL A 127 0.56 14.20 2.84
CA VAL A 127 1.82 13.92 3.58
C VAL A 127 2.19 12.45 3.48
N ALA A 128 1.22 11.52 3.54
CA ALA A 128 1.49 10.10 3.35
C ALA A 128 2.04 9.82 1.95
N PHE A 129 1.40 10.38 0.91
CA PHE A 129 1.85 10.28 -0.48
C PHE A 129 3.26 10.83 -0.68
N GLU A 130 3.52 12.07 -0.25
CA GLU A 130 4.83 12.70 -0.37
C GLU A 130 5.92 11.91 0.38
N SER A 131 5.58 11.38 1.57
CA SER A 131 6.52 10.59 2.36
C SER A 131 6.87 9.28 1.71
N MET A 132 5.90 8.59 1.11
CA MET A 132 6.13 7.39 0.30
C MET A 132 7.14 7.69 -0.83
N TRP A 133 6.91 8.74 -1.60
CA TRP A 133 7.81 9.14 -2.70
C TRP A 133 9.19 9.57 -2.22
N LEU A 134 9.31 10.21 -1.06
CA LEU A 134 10.61 10.53 -0.47
C LEU A 134 11.38 9.27 -0.10
N GLY A 135 10.69 8.24 0.40
CA GLY A 135 11.27 6.93 0.65
C GLY A 135 11.69 6.22 -0.64
N ILE A 136 10.81 6.15 -1.64
CA ILE A 136 11.09 5.51 -2.94
C ILE A 136 12.31 6.15 -3.62
N ARG A 137 12.46 7.46 -3.56
CA ARG A 137 13.60 8.18 -4.14
C ARG A 137 14.94 7.85 -3.48
N GLN A 138 14.96 7.19 -2.32
CA GLN A 138 16.19 6.69 -1.70
C GLN A 138 16.63 5.34 -2.27
N MET A 139 15.78 4.67 -3.08
CA MET A 139 16.05 3.33 -3.58
C MET A 139 17.04 3.36 -4.75
N ALA A 140 18.22 2.82 -4.49
CA ALA A 140 19.27 2.61 -5.51
C ALA A 140 20.24 1.54 -4.99
N PRO A 141 21.00 0.85 -5.86
CA PRO A 141 22.06 -0.04 -5.42
C PRO A 141 23.07 0.67 -4.51
N GLY A 142 23.45 0.02 -3.42
CA GLY A 142 24.38 0.57 -2.41
C GLY A 142 23.74 1.49 -1.37
N LYS A 143 22.43 1.79 -1.49
CA LYS A 143 21.63 2.42 -0.43
C LYS A 143 21.12 1.35 0.54
N PHE A 144 20.55 1.77 1.66
CA PHE A 144 20.09 0.88 2.72
C PHE A 144 18.61 1.04 3.00
N LEU A 145 17.97 0.00 3.54
CA LEU A 145 16.56 0.09 3.96
C LEU A 145 16.31 1.24 4.95
N GLY A 146 17.28 1.54 5.82
CA GLY A 146 17.19 2.65 6.74
C GLY A 146 17.13 4.03 6.08
N ASP A 147 17.64 4.18 4.85
CA ASP A 147 17.54 5.43 4.09
C ASP A 147 16.08 5.71 3.72
N ILE A 148 15.34 4.66 3.32
CA ILE A 148 13.91 4.73 3.02
C ILE A 148 13.14 5.15 4.28
N GLY A 149 13.35 4.41 5.38
CA GLY A 149 12.64 4.65 6.63
C GLY A 149 12.90 6.03 7.23
N GLU A 150 14.14 6.49 7.22
CA GLU A 150 14.50 7.82 7.74
C GLU A 150 13.86 8.94 6.91
N ALA A 151 13.87 8.85 5.59
CA ALA A 151 13.29 9.85 4.70
C ALA A 151 11.79 10.00 4.96
N ILE A 152 11.07 8.87 5.07
CA ILE A 152 9.63 8.83 5.38
C ILE A 152 9.38 9.44 6.77
N GLN A 153 10.04 8.93 7.79
CA GLN A 153 9.84 9.36 9.17
C GLN A 153 10.08 10.86 9.36
N LYS A 154 11.19 11.38 8.83
CA LYS A 154 11.53 12.80 8.94
C LYS A 154 10.45 13.71 8.35
N ASN A 155 9.89 13.35 7.17
CA ASN A 155 8.85 14.15 6.56
C ASN A 155 7.54 14.09 7.36
N VAL A 156 7.10 12.90 7.74
CA VAL A 156 5.87 12.69 8.53
C VAL A 156 5.92 13.47 9.85
N GLU A 157 7.02 13.31 10.62
CA GLU A 157 7.17 13.94 11.93
C GLU A 157 7.33 15.46 11.83
N LYS A 158 8.00 15.98 10.80
CA LYS A 158 8.07 17.43 10.50
C LYS A 158 6.67 18.02 10.29
N GLN A 159 5.75 17.26 9.71
CA GLN A 159 4.36 17.65 9.51
C GLN A 159 3.46 17.42 10.74
N ARG A 160 4.04 17.01 11.89
CA ARG A 160 3.37 16.72 13.17
C ARG A 160 2.36 15.56 13.09
N PHE A 161 2.63 14.60 12.20
CA PHE A 161 1.94 13.32 12.12
C PHE A 161 2.83 12.22 12.66
N SER A 162 2.34 10.99 12.74
CA SER A 162 3.06 9.85 13.29
C SER A 162 3.13 8.69 12.31
N VAL A 163 4.29 8.04 12.20
CA VAL A 163 4.46 6.80 11.44
C VAL A 163 4.08 5.60 12.29
N VAL A 164 3.23 4.73 11.78
CA VAL A 164 2.93 3.41 12.38
C VAL A 164 4.19 2.54 12.34
N ARG A 165 4.44 1.77 13.41
CA ARG A 165 5.66 0.96 13.56
C ARG A 165 5.41 -0.53 13.66
N GLU A 166 4.15 -0.91 13.86
CA GLU A 166 3.71 -2.30 14.04
C GLU A 166 3.53 -3.03 12.71
N TYR A 167 3.46 -2.28 11.61
CA TYR A 167 3.34 -2.76 10.24
C TYR A 167 4.40 -2.10 9.37
N CYS A 168 4.76 -2.75 8.27
CA CYS A 168 5.84 -2.31 7.40
C CYS A 168 5.61 -2.79 5.96
N GLY A 169 6.34 -2.24 5.02
CA GLY A 169 6.48 -2.79 3.69
C GLY A 169 7.28 -4.08 3.69
N HIS A 170 7.30 -4.77 2.58
CA HIS A 170 7.87 -6.12 2.47
C HIS A 170 8.46 -6.37 1.08
N GLY A 171 9.36 -7.35 1.00
CA GLY A 171 9.73 -7.95 -0.26
C GLY A 171 8.51 -8.61 -0.91
N ILE A 172 8.45 -8.61 -2.23
CA ILE A 172 7.32 -9.14 -2.99
C ILE A 172 7.81 -9.81 -4.28
N GLY A 173 7.10 -10.85 -4.71
CA GLY A 173 7.46 -11.57 -5.93
C GLY A 173 6.53 -12.74 -6.18
N ARG A 174 7.08 -13.96 -6.17
CA ARG A 174 6.27 -15.20 -6.20
C ARG A 174 5.53 -15.43 -4.90
N VAL A 175 6.02 -14.86 -3.82
CA VAL A 175 5.37 -14.87 -2.51
C VAL A 175 4.84 -13.47 -2.22
N PHE A 176 3.65 -13.37 -1.66
CA PHE A 176 3.00 -12.10 -1.35
C PHE A 176 3.88 -11.27 -0.41
N HIS A 177 4.21 -11.84 0.75
CA HIS A 177 5.08 -11.21 1.74
C HIS A 177 6.37 -12.04 1.88
N GLU A 178 7.48 -11.52 1.39
CA GLU A 178 8.81 -12.12 1.53
C GLU A 178 9.80 -11.14 2.17
N ASP A 179 11.03 -11.59 2.47
CA ASP A 179 12.10 -10.69 2.91
C ASP A 179 12.47 -9.68 1.80
N PRO A 180 12.86 -8.46 2.15
CA PRO A 180 13.05 -7.94 3.50
C PRO A 180 11.79 -7.24 4.06
N GLN A 181 11.76 -7.00 5.39
CA GLN A 181 10.87 -6.01 5.97
C GLN A 181 11.37 -4.60 5.64
N VAL A 182 10.47 -3.75 5.13
CA VAL A 182 10.76 -2.36 4.76
C VAL A 182 10.13 -1.43 5.78
N LEU A 183 10.88 -1.07 6.82
CA LEU A 183 10.40 -0.17 7.87
C LEU A 183 10.27 1.25 7.34
N HIS A 184 9.17 1.93 7.71
CA HIS A 184 8.92 3.32 7.33
C HIS A 184 9.48 4.33 8.36
N TYR A 185 10.43 3.88 9.17
CA TYR A 185 11.17 4.65 10.17
C TYR A 185 12.56 4.05 10.34
N GLY A 186 13.48 4.80 10.89
CA GLY A 186 14.82 4.29 11.15
C GLY A 186 15.90 5.34 11.02
N ARG A 187 17.12 4.88 10.67
CA ARG A 187 18.31 5.72 10.51
C ARG A 187 18.99 5.40 9.18
N ALA A 188 19.37 6.44 8.44
CA ALA A 188 20.10 6.32 7.20
C ALA A 188 21.40 5.52 7.37
N GLY A 189 21.78 4.79 6.31
CA GLY A 189 22.97 3.95 6.27
C GLY A 189 22.89 2.70 7.15
N THR A 190 21.68 2.26 7.56
CA THR A 190 21.48 1.05 8.37
C THR A 190 20.53 0.06 7.72
N GLY A 191 20.60 -1.18 8.16
CA GLY A 191 19.77 -2.27 7.65
C GLY A 191 20.40 -2.97 6.44
N LEU A 192 19.56 -3.64 5.64
CA LEU A 192 20.00 -4.35 4.45
C LEU A 192 20.41 -3.36 3.35
N GLU A 193 21.53 -3.64 2.70
CA GLU A 193 21.94 -2.94 1.48
C GLU A 193 21.06 -3.33 0.29
N LEU A 194 20.60 -2.34 -0.47
CA LEU A 194 19.78 -2.53 -1.66
C LEU A 194 20.63 -2.96 -2.84
N ARG A 195 20.15 -3.94 -3.59
CA ARG A 195 20.79 -4.47 -4.79
C ARG A 195 19.81 -4.53 -5.96
N ALA A 196 20.30 -4.33 -7.17
CA ALA A 196 19.52 -4.46 -8.38
C ALA A 196 18.79 -5.82 -8.43
N GLY A 197 17.55 -5.81 -8.92
CA GLY A 197 16.68 -6.97 -8.98
C GLY A 197 15.86 -7.23 -7.70
N MET A 198 16.07 -6.49 -6.61
CA MET A 198 15.17 -6.53 -5.46
C MET A 198 13.83 -5.86 -5.80
N THR A 199 12.73 -6.48 -5.39
CA THR A 199 11.38 -5.90 -5.46
C THR A 199 10.76 -5.85 -4.07
N MET A 200 10.14 -4.72 -3.72
CA MET A 200 9.55 -4.52 -2.40
C MET A 200 8.45 -3.46 -2.43
N THR A 201 7.57 -3.46 -1.45
CA THR A 201 6.58 -2.41 -1.25
C THR A 201 7.13 -1.28 -0.39
N VAL A 202 6.69 -0.06 -0.68
CA VAL A 202 6.88 1.13 0.16
C VAL A 202 5.49 1.69 0.43
N GLU A 203 5.03 1.58 1.68
CA GLU A 203 3.61 1.71 2.06
C GLU A 203 3.41 2.40 3.42
N PRO A 204 3.91 3.59 3.64
CA PRO A 204 3.85 4.23 4.94
C PRO A 204 2.41 4.46 5.40
N MET A 205 2.06 3.90 6.57
CA MET A 205 0.84 4.21 7.30
C MET A 205 1.09 5.41 8.21
N VAL A 206 0.37 6.50 7.97
CA VAL A 206 0.54 7.80 8.64
C VAL A 206 -0.70 8.13 9.44
N ASN A 207 -0.55 8.33 10.76
CA ASN A 207 -1.62 8.69 11.67
C ASN A 207 -1.66 10.18 11.96
N ALA A 208 -2.85 10.77 11.95
CA ALA A 208 -3.05 12.18 12.33
C ALA A 208 -2.81 12.42 13.83
N GLY A 209 -2.86 11.39 14.64
CA GLY A 209 -2.59 11.42 16.06
C GLY A 209 -1.33 10.67 16.46
N LYS A 210 -1.44 9.85 17.52
CA LYS A 210 -0.35 9.02 18.00
C LYS A 210 -0.14 7.80 17.09
N ARG A 211 1.10 7.28 17.05
CA ARG A 211 1.48 6.15 16.20
C ARG A 211 0.83 4.80 16.56
N HIS A 212 0.29 4.68 17.80
CA HIS A 212 -0.17 3.40 18.33
C HIS A 212 -1.45 2.91 17.68
N VAL A 213 -1.48 1.62 17.38
CA VAL A 213 -2.59 0.94 16.71
C VAL A 213 -3.15 -0.20 17.58
N ARG A 214 -4.29 -0.73 17.19
CA ARG A 214 -4.96 -1.87 17.83
C ARG A 214 -5.56 -2.76 16.75
N LEU A 215 -5.31 -4.06 16.85
CA LEU A 215 -5.99 -5.09 16.08
C LEU A 215 -7.40 -5.32 16.64
N LEU A 216 -8.40 -5.40 15.77
CA LEU A 216 -9.78 -5.70 16.16
C LEU A 216 -10.00 -7.23 16.34
N PRO A 217 -11.10 -7.64 16.98
CA PRO A 217 -11.41 -9.06 17.22
C PRO A 217 -11.62 -9.90 15.95
N ASP A 218 -11.84 -9.27 14.81
CA ASP A 218 -11.93 -9.95 13.50
C ASP A 218 -10.58 -10.56 13.04
N GLY A 219 -9.50 -10.26 13.76
CA GLY A 219 -8.16 -10.77 13.50
C GLY A 219 -7.39 -10.08 12.37
N TRP A 220 -7.99 -9.06 11.71
CA TRP A 220 -7.41 -8.37 10.55
C TRP A 220 -7.42 -6.84 10.65
N THR A 221 -8.58 -6.27 10.93
CA THR A 221 -8.76 -4.81 10.90
C THR A 221 -7.91 -4.12 11.97
N VAL A 222 -7.03 -3.23 11.52
CA VAL A 222 -6.15 -2.44 12.38
C VAL A 222 -6.67 -1.02 12.46
N VAL A 223 -6.83 -0.48 13.68
CA VAL A 223 -7.33 0.88 13.91
C VAL A 223 -6.36 1.69 14.76
N THR A 224 -6.39 3.02 14.60
CA THR A 224 -5.67 3.93 15.51
C THR A 224 -6.25 3.84 16.92
N LYS A 225 -5.39 3.80 17.96
CA LYS A 225 -5.87 3.73 19.35
C LYS A 225 -6.62 4.98 19.81
N ASP A 226 -6.31 6.12 19.23
CA ASP A 226 -6.92 7.41 19.56
C ASP A 226 -8.08 7.80 18.63
N HIS A 227 -8.49 6.88 17.74
CA HIS A 227 -9.57 7.05 16.76
C HIS A 227 -9.40 8.26 15.80
N LYS A 228 -8.18 8.80 15.69
CA LYS A 228 -7.86 9.82 14.69
C LYS A 228 -7.60 9.19 13.33
N LEU A 229 -7.69 10.00 12.28
CA LEU A 229 -7.51 9.56 10.89
C LEU A 229 -6.15 8.89 10.67
N SER A 230 -6.14 7.92 9.79
CA SER A 230 -4.94 7.31 9.20
C SER A 230 -5.01 7.40 7.67
N ALA A 231 -3.87 7.48 7.02
CA ALA A 231 -3.75 7.43 5.57
C ALA A 231 -2.57 6.55 5.18
N GLN A 232 -2.71 5.82 4.06
CA GLN A 232 -1.69 4.99 3.48
C GLN A 232 -1.68 5.18 1.96
N TRP A 233 -0.49 5.22 1.38
CA TRP A 233 -0.23 5.08 -0.04
C TRP A 233 0.85 4.04 -0.22
N GLU A 234 0.78 3.31 -1.32
CA GLU A 234 1.69 2.21 -1.55
C GLU A 234 2.05 2.02 -3.01
N HIS A 235 3.30 1.67 -3.24
CA HIS A 235 3.78 1.16 -4.51
C HIS A 235 4.69 -0.05 -4.34
N THR A 236 4.60 -0.98 -5.31
CA THR A 236 5.64 -1.98 -5.56
C THR A 236 6.75 -1.35 -6.39
N VAL A 237 7.99 -1.49 -5.92
CA VAL A 237 9.17 -0.85 -6.50
C VAL A 237 10.25 -1.89 -6.78
N LEU A 238 10.86 -1.82 -7.95
CA LEU A 238 12.04 -2.57 -8.37
C LEU A 238 13.28 -1.71 -8.19
N VAL A 239 14.31 -2.23 -7.54
CA VAL A 239 15.66 -1.64 -7.56
C VAL A 239 16.32 -1.99 -8.90
N THR A 240 16.63 -0.98 -9.71
CA THR A 240 17.32 -1.14 -11.00
C THR A 240 18.84 -1.00 -10.84
N ASP A 241 19.61 -1.18 -11.90
CA ASP A 241 21.07 -1.02 -11.86
C ASP A 241 21.54 0.41 -11.48
N SER A 242 20.69 1.42 -11.72
CA SER A 242 21.04 2.83 -11.52
C SER A 242 20.10 3.61 -10.59
N GLY A 243 19.06 2.96 -10.03
CA GLY A 243 18.07 3.62 -9.21
C GLY A 243 16.88 2.72 -8.91
N PHE A 244 15.68 3.15 -9.30
CA PHE A 244 14.45 2.40 -9.07
C PHE A 244 13.47 2.53 -10.24
N GLU A 245 12.53 1.58 -10.30
CA GLU A 245 11.36 1.61 -11.17
C GLU A 245 10.12 1.31 -10.33
N VAL A 246 9.09 2.15 -10.43
CA VAL A 246 7.79 1.91 -9.77
C VAL A 246 6.94 1.07 -10.72
N LEU A 247 6.54 -0.12 -10.28
CA LEU A 247 5.84 -1.10 -11.12
C LEU A 247 4.31 -0.90 -11.13
N THR A 248 3.80 -0.10 -10.20
CA THR A 248 2.36 0.08 -9.94
C THR A 248 1.87 1.51 -10.23
N LEU A 249 2.50 2.22 -11.19
CA LEU A 249 2.03 3.56 -11.58
C LEU A 249 0.73 3.46 -12.38
N GLY A 250 -0.30 4.12 -11.86
CA GLY A 250 -1.59 4.31 -12.54
C GLY A 250 -1.67 5.62 -13.33
N ALA A 251 -2.84 5.92 -13.90
CA ALA A 251 -3.07 7.16 -14.65
C ALA A 251 -2.96 8.42 -13.78
N ALA A 252 -3.31 8.31 -12.48
CA ALA A 252 -3.24 9.43 -11.52
C ALA A 252 -1.81 9.74 -11.03
N ASP A 253 -0.83 8.88 -11.32
CA ASP A 253 0.56 9.01 -10.86
C ASP A 253 1.50 9.55 -11.95
N ARG A 254 0.96 9.79 -13.15
CA ARG A 254 1.72 10.24 -14.36
C ARG A 254 1.60 11.72 -14.61
#